data_de0d9b880099c17e039527e5ac4ceb7d
#
_entry.id   de0d9b880099c17e039527e5ac4ceb7d
#
_cell.length_a   1.000
_cell.length_b   1.000
_cell.length_c   1.000
_cell.angle_alpha   90.00
_cell.angle_beta   90.00
_cell.angle_gamma   90.00
#
_symmetry.space_group_name_H-M   'P 1'
#
loop_
_entity.id
_entity.type
_entity.pdbx_description
1 polymer ?
#
loop_
_entity_poly.entity_id
_entity_poly.type
_entity_poly.pdbx_seq_one_letter_code
_entity_poly.pdbx_strand_id
1 'polypeptide(L)'
;MPGSPPATARAWTAWQALFEHAGLRAGQRVLVNGAGGAVGGYAVQLAKRAGAEVIATASPRSAERVQATGADQIIDHTATSVADAVTAPVDVALNLAPVAPHQLAALAALIRPGGVVLSTTTPAPAGDGRGVRAVDVSLHSDAGQLATLVSMVDAGELRVDVGERLPLAQLPAVHARAVAGGLPGKVVLLSPAA
;
A
#
# COMPACT_ATOMS: atom_id res chain seq x y z
N MET A 1 -14.56 -7.50 -24.31
CA MET A 1 -14.01 -6.65 -23.25
C MET A 1 -12.80 -7.38 -22.66
N PRO A 2 -11.55 -6.90 -22.81
CA PRO A 2 -10.43 -7.50 -22.09
C PRO A 2 -10.70 -7.28 -20.60
N GLY A 3 -10.58 -8.37 -19.82
CA GLY A 3 -10.86 -8.37 -18.39
C GLY A 3 -10.04 -7.31 -17.65
N SER A 4 -10.64 -6.65 -16.69
CA SER A 4 -9.99 -5.64 -15.84
C SER A 4 -8.65 -6.15 -15.33
N PRO A 5 -7.55 -5.44 -15.55
CA PRO A 5 -6.25 -5.93 -15.17
C PRO A 5 -6.16 -6.10 -13.64
N PRO A 6 -5.48 -7.14 -13.13
CA PRO A 6 -5.29 -7.37 -11.70
C PRO A 6 -4.59 -6.23 -10.95
N ALA A 7 -4.16 -5.19 -11.66
CA ALA A 7 -3.67 -3.93 -11.10
C ALA A 7 -4.75 -3.17 -10.34
N THR A 8 -5.99 -3.18 -10.81
CA THR A 8 -7.10 -2.44 -10.24
C THR A 8 -7.52 -2.97 -8.88
N ALA A 9 -7.47 -4.29 -8.63
CA ALA A 9 -7.78 -4.86 -7.32
C ALA A 9 -6.85 -4.34 -6.21
N ARG A 10 -5.58 -4.09 -6.52
CA ARG A 10 -4.59 -3.56 -5.56
C ARG A 10 -4.78 -2.07 -5.29
N ALA A 11 -5.10 -1.30 -6.33
CA ALA A 11 -5.47 0.10 -6.18
C ALA A 11 -6.78 0.23 -5.37
N TRP A 12 -7.70 -0.70 -5.57
CA TRP A 12 -8.96 -0.76 -4.85
C TRP A 12 -8.76 -1.03 -3.35
N THR A 13 -7.88 -1.97 -3.00
CA THR A 13 -7.49 -2.19 -1.60
C THR A 13 -6.97 -0.90 -0.96
N ALA A 14 -6.07 -0.18 -1.65
CA ALA A 14 -5.53 1.08 -1.18
C ALA A 14 -6.61 2.15 -1.04
N TRP A 15 -7.52 2.24 -2.01
CA TRP A 15 -8.64 3.18 -1.99
C TRP A 15 -9.55 2.97 -0.78
N GLN A 16 -10.06 1.75 -0.61
CA GLN A 16 -10.98 1.44 0.49
C GLN A 16 -10.32 1.61 1.86
N ALA A 17 -9.06 1.17 2.00
CA ALA A 17 -8.31 1.38 3.23
C ALA A 17 -8.20 2.86 3.58
N LEU A 18 -7.80 3.71 2.65
CA LEU A 18 -7.54 5.12 2.91
C LEU A 18 -8.82 5.95 3.04
N PHE A 19 -9.80 5.75 2.16
CA PHE A 19 -10.94 6.66 2.08
C PHE A 19 -12.18 6.15 2.82
N GLU A 20 -12.47 4.86 2.81
CA GLU A 20 -13.63 4.32 3.51
C GLU A 20 -13.33 3.96 4.95
N HIS A 21 -12.25 3.20 5.17
CA HIS A 21 -11.91 2.77 6.53
C HIS A 21 -11.21 3.86 7.35
N ALA A 22 -10.23 4.56 6.77
CA ALA A 22 -9.52 5.63 7.47
C ALA A 22 -10.28 6.97 7.43
N GLY A 23 -11.01 7.26 6.35
CA GLY A 23 -11.60 8.58 6.13
C GLY A 23 -10.53 9.65 5.95
N LEU A 24 -9.44 9.32 5.23
CA LEU A 24 -8.29 10.19 5.01
C LEU A 24 -8.69 11.54 4.41
N ARG A 25 -8.10 12.62 4.93
CA ARG A 25 -8.33 14.00 4.48
C ARG A 25 -7.02 14.72 4.20
N ALA A 26 -7.10 15.78 3.44
CA ALA A 26 -5.96 16.67 3.18
C ALA A 26 -5.35 17.21 4.49
N GLY A 27 -4.03 17.35 4.51
CA GLY A 27 -3.27 17.82 5.65
C GLY A 27 -3.01 16.78 6.74
N GLN A 28 -3.56 15.57 6.63
CA GLN A 28 -3.26 14.48 7.56
C GLN A 28 -1.93 13.80 7.23
N ARG A 29 -1.30 13.19 8.25
CA ARG A 29 -0.07 12.42 8.12
C ARG A 29 -0.39 10.92 8.08
N VAL A 30 0.13 10.24 7.08
CA VAL A 30 -0.11 8.80 6.85
C VAL A 30 1.21 8.04 6.87
N LEU A 31 1.29 7.01 7.69
CA LEU A 31 2.36 6.01 7.63
C LEU A 31 1.90 4.82 6.79
N VAL A 32 2.59 4.55 5.68
CA VAL A 32 2.35 3.37 4.84
C VAL A 32 3.46 2.35 5.10
N ASN A 33 3.18 1.36 5.93
CA ASN A 33 4.11 0.26 6.18
C ASN A 33 3.97 -0.81 5.10
N GLY A 34 5.06 -1.10 4.38
CA GLY A 34 5.06 -2.00 3.23
C GLY A 34 4.80 -1.29 1.89
N ALA A 35 5.20 -0.02 1.77
CA ALA A 35 5.00 0.78 0.55
C ALA A 35 5.70 0.20 -0.70
N GLY A 36 6.78 -0.55 -0.53
CA GLY A 36 7.44 -1.28 -1.62
C GLY A 36 6.64 -2.44 -2.21
N GLY A 37 5.54 -2.83 -1.56
CA GLY A 37 4.66 -3.90 -2.01
C GLY A 37 3.65 -3.47 -3.08
N ALA A 38 2.85 -4.43 -3.50
CA ALA A 38 1.94 -4.27 -4.64
C ALA A 38 0.75 -3.29 -4.39
N VAL A 39 0.29 -3.17 -3.15
CA VAL A 39 -0.77 -2.23 -2.73
C VAL A 39 -0.15 -0.89 -2.33
N GLY A 40 1.06 -0.94 -1.75
CA GLY A 40 1.71 0.21 -1.14
C GLY A 40 1.97 1.37 -2.10
N GLY A 41 2.44 1.09 -3.32
CA GLY A 41 2.65 2.13 -4.34
C GLY A 41 1.37 2.87 -4.73
N TYR A 42 0.22 2.19 -4.73
CA TYR A 42 -1.07 2.86 -4.92
C TYR A 42 -1.49 3.64 -3.68
N ALA A 43 -1.27 3.10 -2.50
CA ALA A 43 -1.60 3.79 -1.25
C ALA A 43 -0.85 5.13 -1.14
N VAL A 44 0.45 5.15 -1.45
CA VAL A 44 1.23 6.39 -1.46
C VAL A 44 0.66 7.40 -2.47
N GLN A 45 0.46 6.99 -3.73
CA GLN A 45 -0.06 7.88 -4.77
C GLN A 45 -1.44 8.47 -4.39
N LEU A 46 -2.36 7.62 -3.93
CA LEU A 46 -3.70 8.04 -3.55
C LEU A 46 -3.69 8.97 -2.33
N ALA A 47 -2.88 8.69 -1.32
CA ALA A 47 -2.74 9.55 -0.15
C ALA A 47 -2.12 10.92 -0.52
N LYS A 48 -1.09 10.94 -1.37
CA LYS A 48 -0.50 12.18 -1.88
C LYS A 48 -1.49 13.01 -2.67
N ARG A 49 -2.27 12.37 -3.54
CA ARG A 49 -3.34 13.03 -4.29
C ARG A 49 -4.42 13.63 -3.39
N ALA A 50 -4.72 12.98 -2.28
CA ALA A 50 -5.65 13.51 -1.27
C ALA A 50 -5.06 14.67 -0.44
N GLY A 51 -3.82 15.07 -0.69
CA GLY A 51 -3.16 16.16 0.03
C GLY A 51 -2.59 15.77 1.39
N ALA A 52 -2.33 14.47 1.61
CA ALA A 52 -1.70 13.99 2.83
C ALA A 52 -0.17 14.10 2.78
N GLU A 53 0.45 14.21 3.96
CA GLU A 53 1.87 13.95 4.15
C GLU A 53 2.08 12.44 4.31
N VAL A 54 2.94 11.85 3.48
CA VAL A 54 3.12 10.41 3.42
C VAL A 54 4.51 9.98 3.86
N ILE A 55 4.55 9.19 4.93
CA ILE A 55 5.73 8.46 5.40
C ILE A 55 5.59 7.03 4.89
N ALA A 56 6.59 6.53 4.17
CA ALA A 56 6.57 5.21 3.57
C ALA A 56 7.73 4.35 4.06
N THR A 57 7.48 3.06 4.34
CA THR A 57 8.58 2.13 4.58
C THR A 57 8.97 1.41 3.31
N ALA A 58 10.26 1.30 3.04
CA ALA A 58 10.80 0.59 1.90
C ALA A 58 12.08 -0.16 2.29
N SER A 59 12.49 -1.14 1.51
CA SER A 59 13.85 -1.65 1.50
C SER A 59 14.70 -0.91 0.47
N PRO A 60 16.03 -0.98 0.50
CA PRO A 60 16.88 -0.36 -0.52
C PRO A 60 16.48 -0.75 -1.95
N ARG A 61 16.03 -1.99 -2.17
CA ARG A 61 15.55 -2.49 -3.44
C ARG A 61 14.30 -1.79 -3.99
N SER A 62 13.46 -1.24 -3.11
CA SER A 62 12.19 -0.61 -3.47
C SER A 62 12.17 0.91 -3.25
N ALA A 63 13.20 1.47 -2.62
CA ALA A 63 13.22 2.87 -2.20
C ALA A 63 13.03 3.84 -3.37
N GLU A 64 13.77 3.67 -4.47
CA GLU A 64 13.64 4.52 -5.65
C GLU A 64 12.23 4.48 -6.25
N ARG A 65 11.65 3.27 -6.36
CA ARG A 65 10.27 3.10 -6.85
C ARG A 65 9.25 3.76 -5.92
N VAL A 66 9.42 3.64 -4.60
CA VAL A 66 8.56 4.29 -3.61
C VAL A 66 8.73 5.80 -3.66
N GLN A 67 9.96 6.31 -3.81
CA GLN A 67 10.21 7.73 -4.00
C GLN A 67 9.47 8.27 -5.22
N ALA A 68 9.49 7.54 -6.32
CA ALA A 68 8.79 7.92 -7.55
C ALA A 68 7.25 7.95 -7.41
N THR A 69 6.67 7.38 -6.34
CA THR A 69 5.23 7.49 -6.03
C THR A 69 4.86 8.77 -5.26
N GLY A 70 5.86 9.56 -4.85
CA GLY A 70 5.66 10.86 -4.22
C GLY A 70 5.66 10.85 -2.68
N ALA A 71 6.19 9.80 -2.02
CA ALA A 71 6.34 9.79 -0.58
C ALA A 71 7.22 10.97 -0.10
N ASP A 72 6.80 11.64 0.98
CA ASP A 72 7.54 12.77 1.55
C ASP A 72 8.73 12.32 2.39
N GLN A 73 8.59 11.17 3.06
CA GLN A 73 9.66 10.53 3.82
C GLN A 73 9.70 9.04 3.50
N ILE A 74 10.90 8.50 3.33
CA ILE A 74 11.12 7.06 3.18
C ILE A 74 11.98 6.56 4.33
N ILE A 75 11.50 5.52 5.00
CA ILE A 75 12.21 4.83 6.09
C ILE A 75 12.68 3.48 5.56
N ASP A 76 13.99 3.25 5.59
CA ASP A 76 14.54 1.92 5.35
C ASP A 76 14.30 1.04 6.57
N HIS A 77 13.25 0.20 6.48
CA HIS A 77 12.87 -0.71 7.56
C HIS A 77 13.89 -1.82 7.83
N THR A 78 14.90 -1.98 6.97
CA THR A 78 15.97 -2.97 7.15
C THR A 78 17.13 -2.41 7.98
N ALA A 79 17.24 -1.09 8.06
CA ALA A 79 18.31 -0.39 8.78
C ALA A 79 17.83 0.29 10.07
N THR A 80 16.56 0.70 10.13
CA THR A 80 16.04 1.52 11.23
C THR A 80 14.66 1.04 11.66
N SER A 81 14.40 1.02 12.96
CA SER A 81 13.05 0.81 13.49
C SER A 81 12.12 1.93 13.00
N VAL A 82 10.96 1.55 12.49
CA VAL A 82 9.96 2.54 12.04
C VAL A 82 9.50 3.42 13.20
N ALA A 83 9.39 2.85 14.40
CA ALA A 83 9.01 3.58 15.61
C ALA A 83 10.02 4.68 15.98
N ASP A 84 11.31 4.44 15.76
CA ASP A 84 12.38 5.41 16.06
C ASP A 84 12.50 6.49 14.97
N ALA A 85 12.16 6.16 13.74
CA ALA A 85 12.30 7.07 12.60
C ALA A 85 11.12 8.04 12.45
N VAL A 86 9.96 7.74 13.04
CA VAL A 86 8.78 8.61 13.00
C VAL A 86 8.79 9.54 14.20
N THR A 87 9.20 10.79 13.99
CA THR A 87 9.47 11.77 15.06
C THR A 87 8.24 12.55 15.53
N ALA A 88 7.12 12.48 14.82
CA ALA A 88 5.88 13.13 15.20
C ALA A 88 4.67 12.21 14.92
N PRO A 89 3.60 12.29 15.73
CA PRO A 89 2.44 11.40 15.57
C PRO A 89 1.83 11.45 14.18
N VAL A 90 1.26 10.32 13.75
CA VAL A 90 0.53 10.20 12.50
C VAL A 90 -0.98 10.10 12.75
N ASP A 91 -1.78 10.48 11.77
CA ASP A 91 -3.25 10.34 11.81
C ASP A 91 -3.70 8.92 11.46
N VAL A 92 -3.00 8.32 10.48
CA VAL A 92 -3.31 7.02 9.90
C VAL A 92 -2.03 6.19 9.81
N ALA A 93 -2.08 4.94 10.27
CA ALA A 93 -1.07 3.94 9.96
C ALA A 93 -1.72 2.82 9.14
N LEU A 94 -1.26 2.61 7.92
CA LEU A 94 -1.70 1.53 7.03
C LEU A 94 -0.62 0.45 6.96
N ASN A 95 -0.90 -0.70 7.55
CA ASN A 95 0.00 -1.86 7.51
C ASN A 95 -0.38 -2.80 6.36
N LEU A 96 0.54 -2.96 5.42
CA LEU A 96 0.43 -3.83 4.24
C LEU A 96 1.48 -4.96 4.25
N ALA A 97 2.38 -4.95 5.23
CA ALA A 97 3.41 -5.95 5.38
C ALA A 97 3.04 -6.99 6.45
N PRO A 98 3.40 -8.28 6.27
CA PRO A 98 3.29 -9.26 7.33
C PRO A 98 4.30 -8.91 8.43
N VAL A 99 3.80 -8.45 9.57
CA VAL A 99 4.59 -8.09 10.74
C VAL A 99 4.12 -8.88 11.96
N ALA A 100 4.98 -9.03 12.95
CA ALA A 100 4.55 -9.64 14.21
C ALA A 100 3.55 -8.72 14.97
N PRO A 101 2.64 -9.27 15.80
CA PRO A 101 1.65 -8.46 16.53
C PRO A 101 2.26 -7.32 17.35
N HIS A 102 3.40 -7.53 18.01
CA HIS A 102 4.09 -6.48 18.78
C HIS A 102 4.63 -5.35 17.90
N GLN A 103 5.04 -5.66 16.65
CA GLN A 103 5.48 -4.63 15.69
C GLN A 103 4.28 -3.79 15.22
N LEU A 104 3.13 -4.41 14.97
CA LEU A 104 1.92 -3.67 14.61
C LEU A 104 1.44 -2.80 15.78
N ALA A 105 1.55 -3.29 17.02
CA ALA A 105 1.26 -2.49 18.21
C ALA A 105 2.22 -1.29 18.34
N ALA A 106 3.51 -1.46 18.01
CA ALA A 106 4.46 -0.35 17.96
C ALA A 106 4.09 0.71 16.90
N LEU A 107 3.60 0.30 15.72
CA LEU A 107 3.07 1.24 14.72
C LEU A 107 1.81 1.95 15.23
N ALA A 108 0.91 1.26 15.92
CA ALA A 108 -0.29 1.85 16.52
C ALA A 108 0.06 2.89 17.61
N ALA A 109 1.17 2.70 18.32
CA ALA A 109 1.66 3.66 19.32
C ALA A 109 2.07 5.02 18.71
N LEU A 110 2.43 5.06 17.43
CA LEU A 110 2.78 6.29 16.70
C LEU A 110 1.55 7.13 16.33
N ILE A 111 0.36 6.58 16.48
CA ILE A 111 -0.87 7.25 16.06
C ILE A 111 -1.32 8.22 17.16
N ARG A 112 -1.71 9.44 16.72
CA ARG A 112 -2.29 10.41 17.65
C ARG A 112 -3.62 9.90 18.26
N PRO A 113 -4.04 10.40 19.43
CA PRO A 113 -5.37 10.10 19.97
C PRO A 113 -6.48 10.36 18.94
N GLY A 114 -7.40 9.41 18.81
CA GLY A 114 -8.49 9.47 17.83
C GLY A 114 -8.13 9.15 16.39
N GLY A 115 -6.88 8.78 16.10
CA GLY A 115 -6.46 8.32 14.77
C GLY A 115 -6.84 6.86 14.49
N VAL A 116 -6.26 6.26 13.44
CA VAL A 116 -6.61 4.90 13.02
C VAL A 116 -5.41 4.08 12.58
N VAL A 117 -5.34 2.82 13.02
CA VAL A 117 -4.47 1.78 12.47
C VAL A 117 -5.31 0.84 11.60
N LEU A 118 -4.83 0.60 10.39
CA LEU A 118 -5.43 -0.30 9.41
C LEU A 118 -4.44 -1.42 9.11
N SER A 119 -4.91 -2.65 9.02
CA SER A 119 -4.07 -3.78 8.63
C SER A 119 -4.76 -4.69 7.63
N THR A 120 -3.98 -5.19 6.65
CA THR A 120 -4.43 -6.16 5.65
C THR A 120 -3.84 -7.55 5.87
N THR A 121 -2.91 -7.70 6.81
CA THR A 121 -2.10 -8.92 6.97
C THR A 121 -2.09 -9.46 8.38
N THR A 122 -1.77 -8.63 9.35
CA THR A 122 -1.71 -9.00 10.77
C THR A 122 -2.94 -8.43 11.46
N PRO A 123 -3.65 -9.19 12.31
CA PRO A 123 -4.82 -8.68 13.04
C PRO A 123 -4.52 -7.38 13.75
N ALA A 124 -5.41 -6.40 13.59
CA ALA A 124 -5.27 -5.09 14.21
C ALA A 124 -5.23 -5.20 15.74
N PRO A 125 -4.37 -4.42 16.43
CA PRO A 125 -4.21 -4.52 17.87
C PRO A 125 -5.49 -4.10 18.60
N ALA A 126 -5.71 -4.65 19.79
CA ALA A 126 -6.79 -4.16 20.65
C ALA A 126 -6.57 -2.69 21.01
N GLY A 127 -7.65 -1.97 21.26
CA GLY A 127 -7.58 -0.54 21.60
C GLY A 127 -6.78 -0.28 22.88
N ASP A 128 -6.02 0.80 22.89
CA ASP A 128 -5.07 1.19 23.96
C ASP A 128 -5.63 2.29 24.89
N GLY A 129 -6.91 2.57 24.83
CA GLY A 129 -7.58 3.61 25.64
C GLY A 129 -7.39 5.05 25.13
N ARG A 130 -6.56 5.28 24.09
CA ARG A 130 -6.33 6.61 23.48
C ARG A 130 -7.38 6.98 22.43
N GLY A 131 -8.40 6.14 22.23
CA GLY A 131 -9.40 6.32 21.18
C GLY A 131 -8.88 6.03 19.76
N VAL A 132 -7.72 5.36 19.64
CA VAL A 132 -7.22 4.89 18.34
C VAL A 132 -8.12 3.76 17.84
N ARG A 133 -8.66 3.91 16.65
CA ARG A 133 -9.44 2.86 15.99
C ARG A 133 -8.51 1.82 15.36
N ALA A 134 -8.76 0.55 15.60
CA ALA A 134 -8.05 -0.55 15.01
C ALA A 134 -8.98 -1.28 14.04
N VAL A 135 -8.56 -1.42 12.78
CA VAL A 135 -9.41 -1.94 11.69
C VAL A 135 -8.66 -2.99 10.88
N ASP A 136 -9.21 -4.18 10.83
CA ASP A 136 -8.83 -5.18 9.84
C ASP A 136 -9.54 -4.84 8.52
N VAL A 137 -8.74 -4.54 7.48
CA VAL A 137 -9.27 -4.08 6.20
C VAL A 137 -9.98 -5.23 5.51
N SER A 138 -11.28 -5.09 5.34
CA SER A 138 -12.12 -5.96 4.52
C SER A 138 -12.46 -5.25 3.20
N LEU A 139 -12.52 -6.01 2.12
CA LEU A 139 -12.81 -5.48 0.79
C LEU A 139 -14.22 -5.89 0.36
N HIS A 140 -14.89 -4.99 -0.34
CA HIS A 140 -16.17 -5.27 -0.99
C HIS A 140 -16.13 -4.79 -2.44
N SER A 141 -16.89 -5.43 -3.31
CA SER A 141 -16.94 -5.07 -4.72
C SER A 141 -17.75 -3.79 -4.93
N ASP A 142 -17.16 -2.81 -5.64
CA ASP A 142 -17.82 -1.55 -6.03
C ASP A 142 -17.37 -1.15 -7.44
N ALA A 143 -18.29 -1.23 -8.38
CA ALA A 143 -18.02 -0.91 -9.79
C ALA A 143 -17.75 0.60 -10.01
N GLY A 144 -18.34 1.47 -9.19
CA GLY A 144 -18.13 2.92 -9.27
C GLY A 144 -16.70 3.31 -8.86
N GLN A 145 -16.20 2.73 -7.77
CA GLN A 145 -14.80 2.91 -7.36
C GLN A 145 -13.83 2.39 -8.42
N LEU A 146 -14.14 1.24 -9.00
CA LEU A 146 -13.31 0.68 -10.06
C LEU A 146 -13.27 1.62 -11.27
N ALA A 147 -14.42 2.15 -11.71
CA ALA A 147 -14.49 3.11 -12.80
C ALA A 147 -13.68 4.38 -12.50
N THR A 148 -13.76 4.88 -11.27
CA THR A 148 -12.97 6.03 -10.82
C THR A 148 -11.46 5.76 -10.92
N LEU A 149 -11.00 4.61 -10.40
CA LEU A 149 -9.58 4.23 -10.46
C LEU A 149 -9.09 4.05 -11.92
N VAL A 150 -9.91 3.48 -12.79
CA VAL A 150 -9.60 3.36 -14.23
C VAL A 150 -9.48 4.74 -14.85
N SER A 151 -10.42 5.65 -14.61
CA SER A 151 -10.36 7.02 -15.10
C SER A 151 -9.09 7.76 -14.63
N MET A 152 -8.67 7.55 -13.38
CA MET A 152 -7.43 8.13 -12.87
C MET A 152 -6.18 7.59 -13.59
N VAL A 153 -6.18 6.31 -13.94
CA VAL A 153 -5.08 5.70 -14.72
C VAL A 153 -5.07 6.27 -16.14
N ASP A 154 -6.23 6.37 -16.81
CA ASP A 154 -6.35 6.89 -18.16
C ASP A 154 -5.96 8.38 -18.24
N ALA A 155 -6.24 9.15 -17.18
CA ALA A 155 -5.83 10.55 -17.04
C ALA A 155 -4.33 10.72 -16.66
N GLY A 156 -3.59 9.64 -16.40
CA GLY A 156 -2.22 9.70 -15.94
C GLY A 156 -2.04 10.14 -14.48
N GLU A 157 -3.13 10.22 -13.72
CA GLU A 157 -3.15 10.66 -12.33
C GLU A 157 -2.79 9.55 -11.33
N LEU A 158 -2.94 8.30 -11.78
CA LEU A 158 -2.54 7.11 -11.03
C LEU A 158 -1.70 6.21 -11.94
N ARG A 159 -0.44 5.98 -11.58
CA ARG A 159 0.46 5.15 -12.37
C ARG A 159 0.36 3.69 -11.98
N VAL A 160 0.27 2.83 -12.99
CA VAL A 160 0.37 1.37 -12.85
C VAL A 160 1.82 0.97 -13.08
N ASP A 161 2.53 0.64 -12.00
CA ASP A 161 3.90 0.16 -12.09
C ASP A 161 3.91 -1.32 -12.48
N VAL A 162 4.42 -1.61 -13.68
CA VAL A 162 4.58 -2.97 -14.23
C VAL A 162 6.08 -3.23 -14.37
N GLY A 163 6.61 -4.10 -13.54
CA GLY A 163 8.03 -4.46 -13.56
C GLY A 163 8.40 -5.28 -14.79
N GLU A 164 7.58 -6.25 -15.18
CA GLU A 164 7.82 -7.09 -16.36
C GLU A 164 6.53 -7.47 -17.09
N ARG A 165 6.64 -7.65 -18.42
CA ARG A 165 5.61 -8.27 -19.27
C ARG A 165 6.22 -9.49 -19.93
N LEU A 166 5.63 -10.67 -19.69
CA LEU A 166 6.18 -11.95 -20.14
C LEU A 166 5.09 -12.79 -20.81
N PRO A 167 5.43 -13.65 -21.79
CA PRO A 167 4.49 -14.60 -22.34
C PRO A 167 3.91 -15.53 -21.25
N LEU A 168 2.66 -15.92 -21.38
CA LEU A 168 1.98 -16.86 -20.45
C LEU A 168 2.75 -18.16 -20.28
N ALA A 169 3.42 -18.64 -21.33
CA ALA A 169 4.27 -19.84 -21.29
C ALA A 169 5.40 -19.76 -20.24
N GLN A 170 5.79 -18.57 -19.80
CA GLN A 170 6.79 -18.38 -18.75
C GLN A 170 6.23 -18.44 -17.32
N LEU A 171 4.94 -18.70 -17.13
CA LEU A 171 4.31 -18.81 -15.81
C LEU A 171 5.08 -19.69 -14.82
N PRO A 172 5.59 -20.91 -15.17
CA PRO A 172 6.35 -21.73 -14.22
C PRO A 172 7.63 -21.04 -13.73
N ALA A 173 8.37 -20.38 -14.62
CA ALA A 173 9.58 -19.65 -14.26
C ALA A 173 9.28 -18.40 -13.38
N VAL A 174 8.18 -17.72 -13.68
CA VAL A 174 7.71 -16.58 -12.85
C VAL A 174 7.34 -17.05 -11.45
N HIS A 175 6.65 -18.20 -11.31
CA HIS A 175 6.33 -18.78 -10.00
C HIS A 175 7.60 -19.13 -9.21
N ALA A 176 8.58 -19.78 -9.82
CA ALA A 176 9.85 -20.09 -9.16
C ALA A 176 10.57 -18.84 -8.65
N ARG A 177 10.60 -17.78 -9.47
CA ARG A 177 11.16 -16.48 -9.09
C ARG A 177 10.35 -15.80 -7.97
N ALA A 178 9.03 -15.93 -7.97
CA ALA A 178 8.16 -15.39 -6.93
C ALA A 178 8.47 -16.02 -5.56
N VAL A 179 8.60 -17.34 -5.52
CA VAL A 179 8.96 -18.09 -4.30
C VAL A 179 10.34 -17.68 -3.80
N ALA A 180 11.30 -17.44 -4.69
CA ALA A 180 12.63 -16.95 -4.35
C ALA A 180 12.69 -15.45 -3.99
N GLY A 181 11.57 -14.72 -4.02
CA GLY A 181 11.51 -13.28 -3.77
C GLY A 181 12.19 -12.42 -4.85
N GLY A 182 12.46 -12.99 -6.03
CA GLY A 182 13.21 -12.37 -7.15
C GLY A 182 12.36 -11.64 -8.19
N LEU A 183 11.13 -11.23 -7.88
CA LEU A 183 10.33 -10.46 -8.83
C LEU A 183 10.61 -8.95 -8.69
N PRO A 184 10.73 -8.21 -9.82
CA PRO A 184 11.03 -6.77 -9.82
C PRO A 184 9.77 -5.91 -9.55
N GLY A 185 8.71 -6.48 -9.01
CA GLY A 185 7.43 -5.84 -8.80
C GLY A 185 6.29 -6.63 -9.46
N LYS A 186 5.34 -5.92 -10.08
CA LYS A 186 4.24 -6.57 -10.78
C LYS A 186 4.69 -7.20 -12.09
N VAL A 187 4.44 -8.49 -12.24
CA VAL A 187 4.60 -9.20 -13.50
C VAL A 187 3.25 -9.37 -14.17
N VAL A 188 3.15 -9.02 -15.44
CA VAL A 188 1.98 -9.24 -16.29
C VAL A 188 2.29 -10.36 -17.27
N LEU A 189 1.47 -11.40 -17.26
CA LEU A 189 1.56 -12.49 -18.22
C LEU A 189 0.63 -12.21 -19.39
N LEU A 190 1.18 -12.28 -20.59
CA LEU A 190 0.47 -12.00 -21.83
C LEU A 190 0.03 -13.32 -22.47
N SER A 191 -1.26 -13.45 -22.73
CA SER A 191 -1.77 -14.52 -23.59
C SER A 191 -1.27 -14.30 -25.03
N PRO A 192 -1.00 -15.36 -25.82
CA PRO A 192 -0.83 -15.20 -27.26
C PRO A 192 -2.01 -14.41 -27.83
N ALA A 193 -1.72 -13.50 -28.76
CA ALA A 193 -2.80 -12.87 -29.53
C ALA A 193 -3.58 -13.98 -30.26
N ALA A 194 -4.90 -13.95 -30.15
CA ALA A 194 -5.78 -14.84 -30.88
C ALA A 194 -5.73 -14.52 -32.38
#